data_72e3abe87ccbfb2429548fe08088a775
#
_entry.id   72e3abe87ccbfb2429548fe08088a775
#
_cell.length_a   1.000
_cell.length_b   1.000
_cell.length_c   1.000
_cell.angle_alpha   90.00
_cell.angle_beta   90.00
_cell.angle_gamma   90.00
#
_symmetry.space_group_name_H-M   'P 1'
#
loop_
_entity.id
_entity.type
_entity.pdbx_description
1 polymer ?
#
loop_
_entity_poly.entity_id
_entity_poly.type
_entity_poly.pdbx_seq_one_letter_code
_entity_poly.pdbx_strand_id
1 'polypeptide(L)'
;MKIYKVYSQCMMGFESDIEYKKSIDKATQYFNDLIRKTLKEVEIVDKDEFSDSIAHFKGNIEKWHEDCEVICRKYPLLIYKQGSKKIVVIDYWARTSYEYPEYDIESEQIVLEEIELLE
;
A
#
# COMPACT_ATOMS: atom_id res chain seq x y z
N MET A 1 13.28 -15.70 -17.84
CA MET A 1 13.66 -15.64 -16.42
C MET A 1 12.80 -14.63 -15.71
N LYS A 2 12.24 -15.00 -14.56
CA LYS A 2 11.40 -14.09 -13.76
C LYS A 2 12.21 -13.43 -12.66
N ILE A 3 11.99 -12.14 -12.46
CA ILE A 3 12.47 -11.41 -11.29
C ILE A 3 11.29 -10.70 -10.63
N TYR A 4 11.50 -10.25 -9.42
CA TYR A 4 10.46 -9.62 -8.63
C TYR A 4 10.94 -8.26 -8.16
N LYS A 5 10.19 -7.22 -8.51
CA LYS A 5 10.42 -5.86 -8.03
C LYS A 5 9.50 -5.62 -6.85
N VAL A 6 10.06 -5.21 -5.72
CA VAL A 6 9.31 -4.87 -4.51
C VAL A 6 9.61 -3.42 -4.14
N TYR A 7 8.59 -2.64 -3.87
CA TYR A 7 8.76 -1.22 -3.60
C TYR A 7 7.58 -0.63 -2.85
N SER A 8 7.82 0.54 -2.25
CA SER A 8 6.78 1.42 -1.72
C SER A 8 6.45 2.50 -2.73
N GLN A 9 5.20 2.93 -2.78
CA GLN A 9 4.77 4.02 -3.66
C GLN A 9 3.83 4.94 -2.89
N CYS A 10 4.13 6.24 -2.89
CA CYS A 10 3.26 7.23 -2.26
C CYS A 10 2.09 7.62 -3.18
N MET A 11 1.14 8.40 -2.66
CA MET A 11 -0.03 8.84 -3.42
C MET A 11 0.33 9.65 -4.67
N MET A 12 1.48 10.32 -4.68
CA MET A 12 1.95 11.08 -5.84
C MET A 12 2.65 10.23 -6.89
N GLY A 13 2.78 8.92 -6.65
CA GLY A 13 3.38 7.98 -7.59
C GLY A 13 4.88 7.78 -7.46
N PHE A 14 5.55 8.43 -6.49
CA PHE A 14 6.97 8.24 -6.27
C PHE A 14 7.26 6.90 -5.62
N GLU A 15 8.20 6.15 -6.21
CA GLU A 15 8.64 4.86 -5.69
C GLU A 15 9.84 5.04 -4.76
N SER A 16 9.88 4.22 -3.70
CA SER A 16 10.97 4.20 -2.72
C SER A 16 11.20 2.78 -2.23
N ASP A 17 12.31 2.56 -1.53
CA ASP A 17 12.69 1.26 -0.95
C ASP A 17 12.66 0.13 -1.99
N ILE A 18 13.10 0.43 -3.22
CA ILE A 18 13.04 -0.49 -4.35
C ILE A 18 14.11 -1.57 -4.20
N GLU A 19 13.70 -2.84 -4.24
CA GLU A 19 14.62 -3.97 -4.36
C GLU A 19 14.13 -4.96 -5.41
N TYR A 20 15.08 -5.59 -6.06
CA TYR A 20 14.84 -6.65 -7.04
C TYR A 20 15.30 -7.98 -6.45
N LYS A 21 14.45 -8.99 -6.52
CA LYS A 21 14.73 -10.33 -6.02
C LYS A 21 14.56 -11.35 -7.13
N LYS A 22 15.40 -12.38 -7.14
CA LYS A 22 15.31 -13.49 -8.09
C LYS A 22 14.36 -14.58 -7.60
N SER A 23 14.12 -14.65 -6.30
CA SER A 23 13.29 -15.67 -5.65
C SER A 23 11.98 -15.05 -5.16
N ILE A 24 10.87 -15.72 -5.43
CA ILE A 24 9.56 -15.30 -4.92
C ILE A 24 9.53 -15.33 -3.38
N ASP A 25 10.24 -16.28 -2.76
CA ASP A 25 10.29 -16.38 -1.30
C ASP A 25 10.97 -15.16 -0.68
N LYS A 26 12.11 -14.75 -1.23
CA LYS A 26 12.83 -13.56 -0.76
C LYS A 26 12.05 -12.28 -1.07
N ALA A 27 11.41 -12.21 -2.22
CA ALA A 27 10.56 -11.08 -2.58
C ALA A 27 9.38 -10.96 -1.60
N THR A 28 8.72 -12.05 -1.29
CA THR A 28 7.61 -12.10 -0.33
C THR A 28 8.05 -11.69 1.06
N GLN A 29 9.23 -12.15 1.49
CA GLN A 29 9.80 -11.76 2.78
C GLN A 29 10.04 -10.25 2.85
N TYR A 30 10.68 -9.66 1.85
CA TYR A 30 10.93 -8.23 1.78
C TYR A 30 9.63 -7.43 1.69
N PHE A 31 8.67 -7.89 0.90
CA PHE A 31 7.33 -7.31 0.79
C PHE A 31 6.64 -7.24 2.17
N ASN A 32 6.66 -8.34 2.92
CA ASN A 32 6.09 -8.38 4.26
C ASN A 32 6.85 -7.48 5.24
N ASP A 33 8.17 -7.39 5.10
CA ASP A 33 9.00 -6.50 5.93
C ASP A 33 8.66 -5.03 5.68
N LEU A 34 8.44 -4.62 4.43
CA LEU A 34 8.00 -3.27 4.09
C LEU A 34 6.61 -2.95 4.67
N ILE A 35 5.69 -3.89 4.62
CA ILE A 35 4.36 -3.72 5.22
C ILE A 35 4.49 -3.47 6.71
N ARG A 36 5.27 -4.30 7.42
CA ARG A 36 5.49 -4.14 8.86
C ARG A 36 6.16 -2.81 9.19
N LYS A 37 7.15 -2.42 8.41
CA LYS A 37 7.85 -1.13 8.57
C LYS A 37 6.87 0.03 8.43
N THR A 38 6.07 0.03 7.38
CA THR A 38 5.09 1.09 7.12
C THR A 38 4.05 1.18 8.23
N LEU A 39 3.54 0.04 8.70
CA LEU A 39 2.56 0.00 9.79
C LEU A 39 3.12 0.55 11.11
N LYS A 40 4.44 0.43 11.34
CA LYS A 40 5.09 0.98 12.52
C LYS A 40 5.32 2.49 12.43
N GLU A 41 5.59 2.99 11.22
CA GLU A 41 5.93 4.39 10.99
C GLU A 41 4.69 5.29 10.91
N VAL A 42 3.54 4.74 10.52
CA VAL A 42 2.31 5.51 10.37
C VAL A 42 1.52 5.52 11.70
N GLU A 43 0.94 6.66 12.01
CA GLU A 43 0.02 6.77 13.13
C GLU A 43 -1.35 6.26 12.69
N ILE A 44 -1.79 5.17 13.30
CA ILE A 44 -3.11 4.59 13.01
C ILE A 44 -4.08 5.07 14.07
N VAL A 45 -4.96 5.97 13.66
CA VAL A 45 -6.00 6.52 14.53
C VAL A 45 -7.18 5.57 14.60
N ASP A 46 -7.90 5.58 15.70
CA ASP A 46 -9.08 4.74 15.90
C ASP A 46 -10.08 4.94 14.76
N LYS A 47 -10.47 3.83 14.16
CA LYS A 47 -11.43 3.77 13.07
C LYS A 47 -12.75 4.48 13.40
N ASP A 48 -13.23 4.37 14.64
CA ASP A 48 -14.53 4.91 15.04
C ASP A 48 -14.55 6.44 15.08
N GLU A 49 -13.38 7.06 15.25
CA GLU A 49 -13.25 8.52 15.26
C GLU A 49 -13.41 9.15 13.87
N PHE A 50 -13.04 8.43 12.82
CA PHE A 50 -13.04 8.95 11.45
C PHE A 50 -13.67 7.98 10.44
N SER A 51 -14.59 7.13 10.90
CA SER A 51 -15.13 6.03 10.11
C SER A 51 -15.72 6.43 8.75
N ASP A 52 -16.48 7.51 8.70
CA ASP A 52 -17.15 7.95 7.47
C ASP A 52 -16.13 8.44 6.43
N SER A 53 -15.13 9.19 6.87
CA SER A 53 -14.07 9.69 5.99
C SER A 53 -13.21 8.54 5.45
N ILE A 54 -12.90 7.56 6.29
CA ILE A 54 -12.14 6.37 5.89
C ILE A 54 -12.94 5.57 4.86
N ALA A 55 -14.23 5.37 5.08
CA ALA A 55 -15.08 4.64 4.14
C ALA A 55 -15.14 5.32 2.78
N HIS A 56 -15.28 6.65 2.76
CA HIS A 56 -15.28 7.44 1.53
C HIS A 56 -13.95 7.33 0.79
N PHE A 57 -12.85 7.43 1.50
CA PHE A 57 -11.51 7.33 0.93
C PHE A 57 -11.25 5.95 0.32
N LYS A 58 -11.62 4.89 1.03
CA LYS A 58 -11.51 3.52 0.52
C LYS A 58 -12.33 3.31 -0.74
N GLY A 59 -13.55 3.82 -0.78
CA GLY A 59 -14.39 3.77 -1.96
C GLY A 59 -13.74 4.44 -3.16
N ASN A 60 -13.08 5.57 -2.96
CA ASN A 60 -12.36 6.26 -4.02
C ASN A 60 -11.14 5.47 -4.49
N ILE A 61 -10.37 4.87 -3.59
CA ILE A 61 -9.24 4.02 -3.95
C ILE A 61 -9.72 2.82 -4.77
N GLU A 62 -10.77 2.15 -4.36
CA GLU A 62 -11.33 1.00 -5.08
C GLU A 62 -11.79 1.39 -6.49
N LYS A 63 -12.37 2.58 -6.63
CA LYS A 63 -12.78 3.11 -7.92
C LYS A 63 -11.60 3.37 -8.87
N TRP A 64 -10.47 3.83 -8.33
CA TRP A 64 -9.26 4.04 -9.12
C TRP A 64 -8.63 2.73 -9.59
N HIS A 65 -8.97 1.62 -8.94
CA HIS A 65 -8.46 0.28 -9.24
C HIS A 65 -9.59 -0.66 -9.69
N GLU A 66 -10.48 -0.17 -10.57
CA GLU A 66 -11.62 -0.96 -11.07
C GLU A 66 -11.19 -2.30 -11.69
N ASP A 67 -9.99 -2.35 -12.31
CA ASP A 67 -9.44 -3.55 -12.93
C ASP A 67 -8.74 -4.48 -11.94
N CYS A 68 -8.78 -4.16 -10.65
CA CYS A 68 -8.08 -4.93 -9.63
C CYS A 68 -9.03 -5.87 -8.90
N GLU A 69 -8.57 -7.09 -8.68
CA GLU A 69 -9.25 -8.03 -7.79
C GLU A 69 -8.93 -7.70 -6.34
N VAL A 70 -9.95 -7.39 -5.56
CA VAL A 70 -9.79 -7.14 -4.12
C VAL A 70 -9.72 -8.48 -3.39
N ILE A 71 -8.58 -8.77 -2.77
CA ILE A 71 -8.36 -10.00 -2.04
C ILE A 71 -8.81 -9.90 -0.59
N CYS A 72 -8.48 -8.78 0.06
CA CYS A 72 -8.76 -8.58 1.47
C CYS A 72 -9.04 -7.12 1.78
N ARG A 73 -10.04 -6.86 2.61
CA ARG A 73 -10.38 -5.54 3.13
C ARG A 73 -10.32 -5.58 4.64
N LYS A 74 -9.22 -5.14 5.19
CA LYS A 74 -9.07 -5.04 6.65
C LYS A 74 -8.37 -3.73 6.95
N TYR A 75 -9.13 -2.76 7.50
CA TYR A 75 -8.52 -1.50 7.89
C TYR A 75 -7.35 -1.74 8.86
N PRO A 76 -6.22 -1.07 8.65
CA PRO A 76 -5.90 -0.10 7.60
C PRO A 76 -5.42 -0.70 6.27
N LEU A 77 -5.48 -2.01 6.12
CA LEU A 77 -4.95 -2.74 4.97
C LEU A 77 -6.03 -3.06 3.95
N LEU A 78 -5.71 -2.85 2.69
CA LEU A 78 -6.50 -3.28 1.56
C LEU A 78 -5.55 -3.97 0.57
N ILE A 79 -5.83 -5.21 0.24
CA ILE A 79 -4.96 -6.02 -0.61
C ILE A 79 -5.64 -6.28 -1.95
N TYR A 80 -4.94 -5.93 -3.02
CA TYR A 80 -5.38 -6.14 -4.39
C TYR A 80 -4.46 -7.09 -5.14
N LYS A 81 -5.03 -7.70 -6.18
CA LYS A 81 -4.26 -8.33 -7.24
C LYS A 81 -4.61 -7.66 -8.55
N GLN A 82 -3.58 -7.23 -9.29
CA GLN A 82 -3.74 -6.60 -10.61
C GLN A 82 -2.69 -7.18 -11.55
N GLY A 83 -3.11 -8.09 -12.43
CA GLY A 83 -2.19 -8.76 -13.36
C GLY A 83 -1.03 -9.43 -12.62
N SER A 84 0.18 -9.00 -12.91
CA SER A 84 1.42 -9.50 -12.30
C SER A 84 1.79 -8.79 -11.00
N LYS A 85 0.93 -7.92 -10.49
CA LYS A 85 1.17 -7.15 -9.28
C LYS A 85 0.31 -7.60 -8.13
N LYS A 86 0.91 -7.69 -6.95
CA LYS A 86 0.23 -7.76 -5.67
C LYS A 86 0.43 -6.43 -4.96
N ILE A 87 -0.66 -5.75 -4.63
CA ILE A 87 -0.63 -4.39 -4.09
C ILE A 87 -1.30 -4.39 -2.73
N VAL A 88 -0.59 -3.89 -1.73
CA VAL A 88 -1.15 -3.60 -0.41
C VAL A 88 -1.25 -2.09 -0.27
N VAL A 89 -2.45 -1.61 0.01
CA VAL A 89 -2.70 -0.19 0.30
C VAL A 89 -2.86 -0.04 1.81
N ILE A 90 -2.09 0.86 2.39
CA ILE A 90 -2.16 1.19 3.80
C ILE A 90 -2.69 2.62 3.93
N ASP A 91 -3.92 2.74 4.41
CA ASP A 91 -4.57 4.03 4.66
C ASP A 91 -4.26 4.50 6.08
N TYR A 92 -3.90 5.76 6.24
CA TYR A 92 -3.63 6.32 7.56
C TYR A 92 -3.96 7.79 7.64
N TRP A 93 -4.16 8.28 8.86
CA TRP A 93 -4.39 9.68 9.13
C TRP A 93 -3.05 10.38 9.38
N ALA A 94 -2.74 11.34 8.53
CA ALA A 94 -1.54 12.16 8.67
C ALA A 94 -1.91 13.54 9.20
N ARG A 95 -1.16 14.01 10.20
CA ARG A 95 -1.36 15.34 10.75
C ARG A 95 -0.86 16.40 9.77
N THR A 96 -1.73 17.31 9.34
CA THR A 96 -1.42 18.33 8.34
C THR A 96 -1.02 19.66 8.98
N SER A 97 -1.33 19.88 10.25
CA SER A 97 -0.98 21.12 10.96
C SER A 97 -0.54 20.82 12.39
N TYR A 98 0.55 21.47 12.82
CA TYR A 98 1.04 21.37 14.20
C TYR A 98 0.38 22.39 15.14
N GLU A 99 -0.22 23.44 14.59
CA GLU A 99 -0.92 24.46 15.41
C GLU A 99 -2.32 24.03 15.77
N TYR A 100 -2.99 23.32 14.86
CA TYR A 100 -4.35 22.83 15.05
C TYR A 100 -4.38 21.32 14.78
N PRO A 101 -5.22 20.55 15.49
CA PRO A 101 -5.31 19.10 15.26
C PRO A 101 -6.08 18.80 13.97
N GLU A 102 -5.48 19.15 12.85
CA GLU A 102 -6.01 18.82 11.54
C GLU A 102 -5.33 17.58 11.00
N TYR A 103 -6.13 16.67 10.45
CA TYR A 103 -5.67 15.42 9.88
C TYR A 103 -6.25 15.25 8.48
N ASP A 104 -5.47 14.64 7.61
CA ASP A 104 -5.92 14.24 6.29
C ASP A 104 -5.57 12.77 6.07
N ILE A 105 -6.29 12.13 5.15
CA ILE A 105 -6.04 10.73 4.83
C ILE A 105 -4.93 10.66 3.80
N GLU A 106 -3.90 9.90 4.13
CA GLU A 106 -2.86 9.51 3.21
C GLU A 106 -2.87 8.00 3.03
N SER A 107 -2.28 7.55 1.93
CA SER A 107 -2.10 6.15 1.70
C SER A 107 -0.76 5.86 1.05
N GLU A 108 -0.21 4.71 1.40
CA GLU A 108 0.99 4.17 0.77
C GLU A 108 0.66 2.81 0.19
N GLN A 109 1.25 2.52 -0.96
CA GLN A 109 1.17 1.22 -1.59
C GLN A 109 2.48 0.49 -1.40
N ILE A 110 2.38 -0.79 -1.06
CA ILE A 110 3.51 -1.71 -1.11
C ILE A 110 3.22 -2.66 -2.27
N VAL A 111 4.14 -2.75 -3.21
CA VAL A 111 3.91 -3.49 -4.46
C VAL A 111 4.96 -4.59 -4.62
N LEU A 112 4.49 -5.78 -4.96
CA LEU A 112 5.31 -6.88 -5.44
C LEU A 112 4.91 -7.15 -6.88
N GLU A 113 5.84 -6.93 -7.80
CA GLU A 113 5.60 -7.07 -9.24
C GLU A 113 6.47 -8.17 -9.82
N GLU A 114 5.85 -9.13 -10.50
CA GLU A 114 6.56 -10.16 -11.24
C GLU A 114 6.93 -9.61 -12.62
N ILE A 115 8.20 -9.68 -12.98
CA ILE A 115 8.72 -9.18 -14.24
C ILE A 115 9.36 -10.33 -15.01
N GLU A 116 8.91 -10.54 -16.23
CA GLU A 116 9.54 -11.50 -17.13
C GLU A 116 10.68 -10.81 -17.87
N LEU A 117 11.89 -11.34 -17.74
CA LEU A 117 13.04 -10.85 -18.49
C LEU A 117 13.17 -11.62 -19.78
N LEU A 118 13.22 -10.89 -20.90
CA LEU A 118 13.55 -11.45 -22.21
C LEU A 118 15.06 -11.66 -22.28
N GLU A 119 15.42 -12.85 -22.66
CA GLU A 119 16.82 -13.21 -22.90
C GLU A 119 17.23 -12.85 -24.35
#